data_a12f98eaf628db1f5a14a51dc04da2cf
#
_entry.id   a12f98eaf628db1f5a14a51dc04da2cf
#
_cell.length_a   1.000
_cell.length_b   1.000
_cell.length_c   1.000
_cell.angle_alpha   90.00
_cell.angle_beta   90.00
_cell.angle_gamma   90.00
#
_symmetry.space_group_name_H-M   'P 1'
#
loop_
_entity.id
_entity.type
_entity.pdbx_description
1 polymer ?
#
loop_
_entity_poly.entity_id
_entity_poly.type
_entity_poly.pdbx_seq_one_letter_code
_entity_poly.pdbx_strand_id
1 'polypeptide(L)'
;MTDISQENADIIGEIANICIGNAATTLSLILGKSTNITAPNVEVLKKEDALCNDERILIKVPYTKGLDGTNLLIIRLNDALVIANLMMGGDGTDVSGMSLDEITLSAISEAMNQMCGTIATSMSALLNEPTDIGFPLINSKDKKTFEIPDELCNGTD
;
A
#
# COMPACT_ATOMS: atom_id res chain seq x y z
N MET A 1 -11.10 -20.64 -9.55
CA MET A 1 -10.58 -19.91 -8.39
C MET A 1 -9.50 -20.78 -7.79
N THR A 2 -8.26 -20.42 -7.94
CA THR A 2 -7.15 -21.22 -7.40
C THR A 2 -7.12 -20.96 -5.89
N ASP A 3 -7.54 -21.93 -5.10
CA ASP A 3 -7.36 -21.85 -3.65
C ASP A 3 -5.86 -21.83 -3.35
N ILE A 4 -5.40 -20.77 -2.68
CA ILE A 4 -4.03 -20.71 -2.19
C ILE A 4 -3.92 -21.73 -1.07
N SER A 5 -2.94 -22.66 -1.15
CA SER A 5 -2.70 -23.61 -0.07
C SER A 5 -2.28 -22.88 1.21
N GLN A 6 -2.54 -23.48 2.38
CA GLN A 6 -2.14 -22.89 3.65
C GLN A 6 -0.61 -22.61 3.68
N GLU A 7 0.20 -23.52 3.16
CA GLU A 7 1.64 -23.34 3.06
C GLU A 7 2.04 -22.11 2.25
N ASN A 8 1.38 -21.88 1.10
CA ASN A 8 1.62 -20.69 0.28
C ASN A 8 1.15 -19.40 0.99
N ALA A 9 0.03 -19.44 1.71
CA ALA A 9 -0.45 -18.31 2.50
C ALA A 9 0.55 -17.95 3.62
N ASP A 10 1.11 -18.94 4.29
CA ASP A 10 2.12 -18.76 5.34
C ASP A 10 3.40 -18.14 4.77
N ILE A 11 3.86 -18.61 3.61
CA ILE A 11 5.03 -18.04 2.90
C ILE A 11 4.76 -16.58 2.50
N ILE A 12 3.61 -16.28 1.92
CA ILE A 12 3.21 -14.92 1.55
C ILE A 12 3.17 -14.04 2.80
N GLY A 13 2.62 -14.54 3.90
CA GLY A 13 2.55 -13.83 5.17
C GLY A 13 3.93 -13.48 5.73
N GLU A 14 4.89 -14.38 5.66
CA GLU A 14 6.25 -14.15 6.12
C GLU A 14 6.98 -13.11 5.24
N ILE A 15 6.88 -13.23 3.92
CA ILE A 15 7.43 -12.25 2.98
C ILE A 15 6.81 -10.88 3.23
N ALA A 16 5.49 -10.80 3.36
CA ALA A 16 4.77 -9.57 3.63
C ALA A 16 5.21 -8.94 4.96
N ASN A 17 5.37 -9.75 6.01
CA ASN A 17 5.81 -9.28 7.32
C ASN A 17 7.18 -8.61 7.26
N ILE A 18 8.14 -9.22 6.58
CA ILE A 18 9.50 -8.68 6.40
C ILE A 18 9.46 -7.39 5.57
N CYS A 19 8.78 -7.42 4.42
CA CYS A 19 8.72 -6.28 3.49
C CYS A 19 8.00 -5.07 4.11
N ILE A 20 6.86 -5.30 4.75
CA ILE A 20 6.07 -4.24 5.38
C ILE A 20 6.76 -3.72 6.64
N GLY A 21 7.48 -4.58 7.39
CA GLY A 21 8.30 -4.16 8.53
C GLY A 21 9.40 -3.18 8.12
N ASN A 22 10.11 -3.47 7.04
CA ASN A 22 11.11 -2.56 6.48
C ASN A 22 10.48 -1.27 5.95
N ALA A 23 9.33 -1.37 5.28
CA ALA A 23 8.58 -0.21 4.80
C ALA A 23 8.08 0.69 5.95
N ALA A 24 7.62 0.12 7.06
CA ALA A 24 7.22 0.87 8.25
C ALA A 24 8.40 1.63 8.88
N THR A 25 9.59 1.04 8.87
CA THR A 25 10.82 1.70 9.30
C THR A 25 11.14 2.91 8.41
N THR A 26 11.07 2.75 7.10
CA THR A 26 11.25 3.84 6.14
C THR A 26 10.20 4.94 6.37
N LEU A 27 8.94 4.56 6.52
CA LEU A 27 7.86 5.51 6.79
C LEU A 27 8.11 6.28 8.11
N SER A 28 8.56 5.60 9.16
CA SER A 28 8.90 6.24 10.44
C SER A 28 10.00 7.29 10.29
N LEU A 29 11.01 7.01 9.49
CA LEU A 29 12.10 7.95 9.21
C LEU A 29 11.62 9.19 8.45
N ILE A 30 10.79 9.00 7.42
CA ILE A 30 10.27 10.10 6.60
C ILE A 30 9.35 10.99 7.42
N LEU A 31 8.48 10.40 8.22
CA LEU A 31 7.47 11.12 9.00
C LEU A 31 8.00 11.70 10.30
N GLY A 32 9.19 11.28 10.75
CA GLY A 32 9.71 11.65 12.07
C GLY A 32 8.84 11.15 13.23
N LYS A 33 8.03 10.14 12.99
CA LYS A 33 7.11 9.51 13.95
C LYS A 33 7.25 7.99 13.89
N SER A 34 7.22 7.34 15.04
CA SER A 34 7.24 5.88 15.12
C SER A 34 5.99 5.30 14.45
N THR A 35 6.22 4.44 13.46
CA THR A 35 5.18 3.67 12.78
C THR A 35 5.36 2.20 13.12
N ASN A 36 4.35 1.60 13.74
CA ASN A 36 4.38 0.20 14.12
C ASN A 36 3.37 -0.57 13.26
N ILE A 37 3.75 -1.79 12.88
CA ILE A 37 2.86 -2.73 12.19
C ILE A 37 2.55 -3.91 13.11
N THR A 38 1.40 -4.53 12.89
CA THR A 38 1.06 -5.85 13.43
C THR A 38 1.42 -6.92 12.41
N ALA A 39 1.51 -8.17 12.87
CA ALA A 39 1.71 -9.30 11.95
C ALA A 39 0.59 -9.30 10.87
N PRO A 40 0.93 -9.45 9.59
CA PRO A 40 -0.06 -9.48 8.52
C PRO A 40 -0.93 -10.73 8.63
N ASN A 41 -2.20 -10.58 8.30
CA ASN A 41 -3.12 -11.70 8.08
C ASN A 41 -3.32 -11.87 6.57
N VAL A 42 -3.15 -13.08 6.06
CA VAL A 42 -3.29 -13.40 4.64
C VAL A 42 -4.61 -14.13 4.43
N GLU A 43 -5.48 -13.53 3.64
CA GLU A 43 -6.80 -14.08 3.33
C GLU A 43 -7.05 -14.03 1.83
N VAL A 44 -7.74 -15.05 1.31
CA VAL A 44 -8.27 -15.05 -0.04
C VAL A 44 -9.71 -14.55 0.02
N LEU A 45 -9.93 -13.35 -0.48
CA LEU A 45 -11.25 -12.72 -0.47
C LEU A 45 -11.86 -12.71 -1.86
N LYS A 46 -13.19 -12.83 -1.91
CA LYS A 46 -13.94 -12.49 -3.12
C LYS A 46 -14.02 -10.97 -3.23
N LYS A 47 -14.19 -10.47 -4.46
CA LYS A 47 -14.33 -9.04 -4.72
C LYS A 47 -15.39 -8.38 -3.86
N GLU A 48 -16.53 -9.03 -3.70
CA GLU A 48 -17.67 -8.52 -2.92
C GLU A 48 -17.34 -8.34 -1.43
N ASP A 49 -16.47 -9.21 -0.90
CA ASP A 49 -16.06 -9.21 0.50
C ASP A 49 -14.96 -8.18 0.80
N ALA A 50 -14.29 -7.67 -0.25
CA ALA A 50 -13.26 -6.65 -0.13
C ALA A 50 -13.81 -5.21 -0.11
N LEU A 51 -15.13 -5.04 -0.21
CA LEU A 51 -15.80 -3.74 -0.13
C LEU A 51 -15.72 -3.17 1.28
N CYS A 52 -15.32 -1.92 1.40
CA CYS A 52 -15.24 -1.22 2.67
C CYS A 52 -16.20 -0.04 2.68
N ASN A 53 -16.88 0.16 3.81
CA ASN A 53 -17.84 1.25 4.00
C ASN A 53 -17.18 2.58 4.40
N ASP A 54 -15.87 2.58 4.64
CA ASP A 54 -15.13 3.76 5.07
C ASP A 54 -14.55 4.53 3.88
N GLU A 55 -14.31 5.83 4.06
CA GLU A 55 -13.59 6.62 3.07
C GLU A 55 -12.12 6.15 2.99
N ARG A 56 -11.73 5.66 1.83
CA ARG A 56 -10.39 5.13 1.57
C ARG A 56 -9.81 5.69 0.28
N ILE A 57 -8.50 5.70 0.21
CA ILE A 57 -7.78 5.95 -1.03
C ILE A 57 -7.11 4.66 -1.51
N LEU A 58 -7.12 4.51 -2.81
CA LEU A 58 -6.54 3.39 -3.51
C LEU A 58 -5.26 3.84 -4.20
N ILE A 59 -4.17 3.12 -3.93
CA ILE A 59 -2.88 3.40 -4.51
C ILE A 59 -2.42 2.16 -5.27
N LYS A 60 -2.33 2.29 -6.60
CA LYS A 60 -1.82 1.24 -7.49
C LYS A 60 -0.32 1.39 -7.63
N VAL A 61 0.43 0.32 -7.40
CA VAL A 61 1.88 0.28 -7.55
C VAL A 61 2.23 -0.91 -8.46
N PRO A 62 2.42 -0.69 -9.76
CA PRO A 62 2.75 -1.77 -10.68
C PRO A 62 4.19 -2.24 -10.44
N TYR A 63 4.43 -3.54 -10.58
CA TYR A 63 5.79 -4.05 -10.76
C TYR A 63 6.28 -3.74 -12.16
N THR A 64 7.54 -3.36 -12.29
CA THR A 64 8.17 -3.07 -13.59
C THR A 64 9.28 -4.06 -13.94
N LYS A 65 9.72 -4.85 -12.94
CA LYS A 65 10.75 -5.87 -13.10
C LYS A 65 10.65 -6.92 -12.00
N GLY A 66 10.97 -8.16 -12.34
CA GLY A 66 11.12 -9.29 -11.41
C GLY A 66 9.82 -10.00 -11.06
N LEU A 67 8.72 -9.27 -10.97
CA LEU A 67 7.38 -9.80 -10.75
C LEU A 67 6.41 -9.20 -11.75
N ASP A 68 5.42 -9.98 -12.14
CA ASP A 68 4.29 -9.51 -12.94
C ASP A 68 3.12 -9.17 -12.00
N GLY A 69 2.46 -8.06 -12.28
CA GLY A 69 1.26 -7.67 -11.55
C GLY A 69 1.32 -6.26 -10.95
N THR A 70 0.34 -5.99 -10.12
CA THR A 70 0.17 -4.69 -9.49
C THR A 70 -0.17 -4.87 -8.01
N ASN A 71 0.58 -4.19 -7.16
CA ASN A 71 0.20 -4.04 -5.75
C ASN A 71 -0.90 -3.00 -5.63
N LEU A 72 -1.85 -3.30 -4.77
CA LEU A 72 -2.91 -2.40 -4.41
C LEU A 72 -2.82 -2.10 -2.92
N LEU A 73 -2.49 -0.84 -2.60
CA LEU A 73 -2.50 -0.34 -1.22
C LEU A 73 -3.81 0.37 -0.96
N ILE A 74 -4.46 0.00 0.13
CA ILE A 74 -5.72 0.58 0.57
C ILE A 74 -5.49 1.20 1.93
N ILE A 75 -5.61 2.51 2.03
CA ILE A 75 -5.48 3.24 3.28
C ILE A 75 -6.70 4.10 3.56
N ARG A 76 -7.05 4.26 4.83
CA ARG A 76 -8.11 5.18 5.22
C ARG A 76 -7.75 6.60 4.84
N LEU A 77 -8.73 7.37 4.40
CA LEU A 77 -8.51 8.76 4.01
C LEU A 77 -7.85 9.57 5.14
N ASN A 78 -8.33 9.40 6.37
CA ASN A 78 -7.76 10.12 7.52
C ASN A 78 -6.28 9.80 7.73
N ASP A 79 -5.90 8.53 7.61
CA ASP A 79 -4.51 8.09 7.78
C ASP A 79 -3.61 8.68 6.67
N ALA A 80 -4.13 8.74 5.44
CA ALA A 80 -3.43 9.37 4.32
C ALA A 80 -3.22 10.89 4.53
N LEU A 81 -4.23 11.57 5.08
CA LEU A 81 -4.13 13.00 5.42
C LEU A 81 -3.13 13.24 6.56
N VAL A 82 -3.08 12.35 7.56
CA VAL A 82 -2.05 12.39 8.62
C VAL A 82 -0.65 12.25 8.04
N ILE A 83 -0.45 11.29 7.14
CA ILE A 83 0.83 11.11 6.44
C ILE A 83 1.21 12.40 5.68
N ALA A 84 0.29 12.96 4.90
CA ALA A 84 0.54 14.19 4.16
C ALA A 84 0.87 15.37 5.09
N ASN A 85 0.14 15.54 6.19
CA ASN A 85 0.38 16.58 7.18
C ASN A 85 1.80 16.49 7.76
N LEU A 86 2.21 15.29 8.18
CA LEU A 86 3.55 15.03 8.69
C LEU A 86 4.63 15.28 7.64
N MET A 87 4.40 14.88 6.38
CA MET A 87 5.32 15.13 5.26
C MET A 87 5.51 16.62 4.99
N MET A 88 4.48 17.44 5.23
CA MET A 88 4.51 18.89 5.07
C MET A 88 5.01 19.64 6.32
N GLY A 89 5.50 18.91 7.33
CA GLY A 89 6.05 19.50 8.55
C GLY A 89 5.03 19.80 9.66
N GLY A 90 3.81 19.28 9.53
CA GLY A 90 2.80 19.33 10.59
C GLY A 90 3.08 18.29 11.70
N ASP A 91 2.22 18.25 12.69
CA ASP A 91 2.33 17.33 13.84
C ASP A 91 1.44 16.09 13.74
N GLY A 92 0.57 16.02 12.73
CA GLY A 92 -0.36 14.91 12.48
C GLY A 92 -1.59 14.89 13.37
N THR A 93 -1.86 15.90 14.18
CA THR A 93 -2.93 15.87 15.19
C THR A 93 -4.28 16.33 14.68
N ASP A 94 -4.34 17.33 13.82
CA ASP A 94 -5.60 17.84 13.25
C ASP A 94 -5.50 17.93 11.73
N VAL A 95 -6.18 17.03 11.07
CA VAL A 95 -6.27 16.95 9.61
C VAL A 95 -7.69 17.20 9.09
N SER A 96 -8.63 17.60 9.96
CA SER A 96 -10.05 17.76 9.63
C SER A 96 -10.31 18.82 8.56
N GLY A 97 -9.45 19.84 8.48
CA GLY A 97 -9.51 20.90 7.47
C GLY A 97 -8.75 20.60 6.17
N MET A 98 -8.10 19.45 6.09
CA MET A 98 -7.32 19.08 4.90
C MET A 98 -8.21 18.47 3.82
N SER A 99 -7.82 18.67 2.58
CA SER A 99 -8.46 18.06 1.39
C SER A 99 -7.41 17.34 0.55
N LEU A 100 -7.85 16.43 -0.31
CA LEU A 100 -6.98 15.77 -1.30
C LEU A 100 -6.72 16.71 -2.49
N ASP A 101 -6.05 17.83 -2.22
CA ASP A 101 -5.56 18.72 -3.27
C ASP A 101 -4.25 18.20 -3.88
N GLU A 102 -3.71 18.92 -4.84
CA GLU A 102 -2.51 18.51 -5.58
C GLU A 102 -1.27 18.38 -4.65
N ILE A 103 -1.15 19.26 -3.67
CA ILE A 103 -0.02 19.26 -2.73
C ILE A 103 -0.13 18.06 -1.79
N THR A 104 -1.31 17.81 -1.24
CA THR A 104 -1.60 16.68 -0.37
C THR A 104 -1.38 15.35 -1.10
N LEU A 105 -1.88 15.24 -2.34
CA LEU A 105 -1.66 14.04 -3.17
C LEU A 105 -0.18 13.83 -3.49
N SER A 106 0.58 14.88 -3.76
CA SER A 106 2.02 14.78 -4.00
C SER A 106 2.76 14.29 -2.76
N ALA A 107 2.42 14.79 -1.58
CA ALA A 107 3.02 14.35 -0.32
C ALA A 107 2.73 12.86 -0.04
N ILE A 108 1.49 12.41 -0.23
CA ILE A 108 1.11 11.00 -0.08
C ILE A 108 1.87 10.14 -1.10
N SER A 109 1.92 10.56 -2.36
CA SER A 109 2.61 9.83 -3.43
C SER A 109 4.10 9.65 -3.12
N GLU A 110 4.77 10.67 -2.62
CA GLU A 110 6.17 10.61 -2.25
C GLU A 110 6.40 9.62 -1.10
N ALA A 111 5.61 9.69 -0.03
CA ALA A 111 5.70 8.75 1.08
C ALA A 111 5.49 7.31 0.63
N MET A 112 4.48 7.07 -0.21
CA MET A 112 4.18 5.74 -0.76
C MET A 112 5.27 5.26 -1.71
N ASN A 113 5.83 6.13 -2.52
CA ASN A 113 6.93 5.79 -3.42
C ASN A 113 8.16 5.29 -2.66
N GLN A 114 8.57 5.99 -1.60
CA GLN A 114 9.69 5.59 -0.77
C GLN A 114 9.40 4.28 -0.01
N MET A 115 8.21 4.13 0.55
CA MET A 115 7.78 2.92 1.25
C MET A 115 7.78 1.71 0.29
N CYS A 116 7.17 1.85 -0.88
CA CYS A 116 7.10 0.77 -1.87
C CYS A 116 8.47 0.44 -2.48
N GLY A 117 9.36 1.43 -2.64
CA GLY A 117 10.75 1.21 -3.03
C GLY A 117 11.49 0.33 -2.03
N THR A 118 11.27 0.52 -0.73
CA THR A 118 11.82 -0.35 0.32
C THR A 118 11.24 -1.76 0.24
N ILE A 119 9.95 -1.91 -0.04
CA ILE A 119 9.31 -3.22 -0.27
C ILE A 119 9.98 -3.93 -1.44
N ALA A 120 10.16 -3.27 -2.59
CA ALA A 120 10.79 -3.84 -3.77
C ALA A 120 12.24 -4.28 -3.49
N THR A 121 13.00 -3.48 -2.76
CA THR A 121 14.36 -3.84 -2.33
C THR A 121 14.37 -5.08 -1.44
N SER A 122 13.44 -5.15 -0.48
CA SER A 122 13.31 -6.31 0.41
C SER A 122 12.91 -7.56 -0.36
N MET A 123 11.99 -7.44 -1.30
CA MET A 123 11.58 -8.55 -2.17
C MET A 123 12.72 -9.02 -3.05
N SER A 124 13.52 -8.10 -3.62
CA SER A 124 14.72 -8.45 -4.41
C SER A 124 15.69 -9.30 -3.60
N ALA A 125 15.91 -8.96 -2.34
CA ALA A 125 16.80 -9.70 -1.45
C ALA A 125 16.23 -11.08 -1.08
N LEU A 126 14.93 -11.17 -0.80
CA LEU A 126 14.28 -12.42 -0.40
C LEU A 126 14.13 -13.41 -1.57
N LEU A 127 13.80 -12.91 -2.75
CA LEU A 127 13.61 -13.74 -3.95
C LEU A 127 14.91 -14.01 -4.70
N ASN A 128 16.00 -13.33 -4.34
CA ASN A 128 17.28 -13.33 -5.07
C ASN A 128 17.12 -12.98 -6.57
N GLU A 129 16.14 -12.10 -6.87
CA GLU A 129 15.81 -11.63 -8.20
C GLU A 129 15.57 -10.12 -8.17
N PRO A 130 16.13 -9.33 -9.11
CA PRO A 130 15.92 -7.90 -9.14
C PRO A 130 14.44 -7.57 -9.31
N THR A 131 13.85 -6.92 -8.31
CA THR A 131 12.46 -6.49 -8.31
C THR A 131 12.39 -4.97 -8.27
N ASP A 132 11.65 -4.37 -9.21
CA ASP A 132 11.40 -2.94 -9.28
C ASP A 132 9.91 -2.65 -9.36
N ILE A 133 9.54 -1.44 -8.94
CA ILE A 133 8.18 -0.92 -8.99
C ILE A 133 8.10 0.32 -9.87
N GLY A 134 6.92 0.57 -10.42
CA GLY A 134 6.57 1.83 -11.06
C GLY A 134 6.16 2.89 -10.04
N PHE A 135 5.85 4.09 -10.54
CA PHE A 135 5.40 5.19 -9.71
C PHE A 135 4.00 4.90 -9.14
N PRO A 136 3.74 5.20 -7.84
CA PRO A 136 2.43 5.02 -7.24
C PRO A 136 1.36 5.89 -7.91
N LEU A 137 0.25 5.28 -8.31
CA LEU A 137 -0.90 5.96 -8.91
C LEU A 137 -2.03 6.02 -7.90
N ILE A 138 -2.41 7.23 -7.48
CA ILE A 138 -3.49 7.43 -6.51
C ILE A 138 -4.80 7.69 -7.25
N ASN A 139 -5.82 6.90 -6.96
CA ASN A 139 -7.18 7.15 -7.41
C ASN A 139 -7.96 7.89 -6.30
N SER A 140 -8.16 9.19 -6.50
CA SER A 140 -8.86 10.07 -5.55
C SER A 140 -10.35 10.26 -5.87
N LYS A 141 -10.84 9.65 -6.97
CA LYS A 141 -12.19 9.94 -7.48
C LYS A 141 -13.32 9.20 -6.76
N ASP A 142 -13.02 8.10 -6.08
CA ASP A 142 -14.05 7.27 -5.45
C ASP A 142 -14.00 7.39 -3.92
N LYS A 143 -14.56 8.49 -3.41
CA LYS A 143 -14.62 8.77 -1.97
C LYS A 143 -15.64 7.94 -1.18
N LYS A 144 -16.49 7.15 -1.84
CA LYS A 144 -17.63 6.50 -1.17
C LYS A 144 -17.78 5.00 -1.39
N THR A 145 -17.23 4.44 -2.46
CA THR A 145 -17.27 3.01 -2.73
C THR A 145 -15.91 2.59 -3.27
N PHE A 146 -15.21 1.82 -2.48
CA PHE A 146 -14.00 1.18 -2.96
C PHE A 146 -14.42 -0.03 -3.81
N GLU A 147 -14.20 0.05 -5.11
CA GLU A 147 -14.29 -1.09 -6.00
C GLU A 147 -12.90 -1.49 -6.46
N ILE A 148 -12.52 -2.74 -6.18
CA ILE A 148 -11.33 -3.31 -6.80
C ILE A 148 -11.60 -3.40 -8.30
N PRO A 149 -10.77 -2.79 -9.16
CA PRO A 149 -10.94 -2.87 -10.60
C PRO A 149 -11.00 -4.33 -11.08
N ASP A 150 -11.92 -4.65 -11.99
CA ASP A 150 -12.11 -6.00 -12.52
C ASP A 150 -10.83 -6.58 -13.11
N GLU A 151 -9.99 -5.74 -13.71
CA GLU A 151 -8.68 -6.08 -14.26
C GLU A 151 -7.69 -6.64 -13.23
N LEU A 152 -7.88 -6.32 -11.93
CA LEU A 152 -7.05 -6.85 -10.83
C LEU A 152 -7.64 -8.11 -10.19
N CYS A 153 -8.92 -8.41 -10.47
CA CYS A 153 -9.60 -9.61 -9.97
C CYS A 153 -9.49 -10.78 -10.96
N ASN A 154 -9.29 -10.48 -12.24
CA ASN A 154 -9.11 -11.49 -13.27
C ASN A 154 -7.60 -11.73 -13.42
N GLY A 155 -7.07 -12.69 -12.66
CA GLY A 155 -5.73 -13.20 -12.92
C GLY A 155 -5.66 -13.58 -14.40
N THR A 156 -4.70 -13.03 -15.12
CA THR A 156 -4.33 -13.53 -16.44
C THR A 156 -3.90 -14.97 -16.27
N ASP A 157 -4.59 -15.88 -16.95
CA ASP A 157 -4.22 -17.31 -17.07
C ASP A 157 -2.77 -17.48 -17.56
#